data_4d2614657f0c01f285ff7cd05a49947d
#
_entry.id   4d2614657f0c01f285ff7cd05a49947d
#
_cell.length_a   1.000
_cell.length_b   1.000
_cell.length_c   1.000
_cell.angle_alpha   90.00
_cell.angle_beta   90.00
_cell.angle_gamma   90.00
#
_symmetry.space_group_name_H-M   'P 1'
#
loop_
_entity.id
_entity.type
_entity.pdbx_description
1 polymer ?
#
loop_
_entity_poly.entity_id
_entity_poly.type
_entity_poly.pdbx_seq_one_letter_code
_entity_poly.pdbx_strand_id
1 'polypeptide(L)'
;MHYEGSFDVKATKEKVYDFVTDPKKVTSIFPDVQSVKVIDANNFSLKAKVGMSFIRGTLDVKLTLVENKRPTFSKLKARGTGLNSSVDLESSFSLSDAPGGGAHVSWAADAKISGMMASVGSRLIDSAADKYVKQIIGSLEKKLA
;
A
#
# COMPACT_ATOMS: atom_id res chain seq x y z
N MET A 1 1.50 13.72 5.86
CA MET A 1 1.73 12.65 6.86
C MET A 1 2.77 11.71 6.29
N HIS A 2 3.76 11.36 7.07
CA HIS A 2 4.84 10.49 6.63
C HIS A 2 4.90 9.25 7.52
N TYR A 3 5.01 8.08 6.89
CA TYR A 3 5.17 6.80 7.56
C TYR A 3 6.34 6.06 6.94
N GLU A 4 7.08 5.32 7.75
CA GLU A 4 8.19 4.50 7.25
C GLU A 4 8.44 3.31 8.18
N GLY A 5 9.11 2.30 7.66
CA GLY A 5 9.46 1.13 8.44
C GLY A 5 10.28 0.15 7.63
N SER A 6 10.60 -0.97 8.27
CA SER A 6 11.31 -2.06 7.61
C SER A 6 10.92 -3.39 8.24
N PHE A 7 11.08 -4.46 7.47
CA PHE A 7 10.83 -5.83 7.91
C PHE A 7 11.57 -6.80 6.99
N ASP A 8 11.71 -8.04 7.45
CA ASP A 8 12.33 -9.11 6.67
C ASP A 8 11.29 -10.15 6.28
N VAL A 9 11.45 -10.72 5.09
CA VAL A 9 10.65 -11.85 4.60
C VAL A 9 11.55 -12.98 4.17
N LYS A 10 11.02 -14.21 4.15
CA LYS A 10 11.78 -15.40 3.78
C LYS A 10 12.02 -15.53 2.29
N ALA A 11 11.17 -14.93 1.46
CA ALA A 11 11.31 -14.95 0.01
C ALA A 11 12.48 -14.07 -0.46
N THR A 12 13.00 -14.39 -1.64
CA THR A 12 14.08 -13.59 -2.24
C THR A 12 13.57 -12.20 -2.65
N LYS A 13 14.49 -11.24 -2.80
CA LYS A 13 14.13 -9.90 -3.24
C LYS A 13 13.46 -9.90 -4.61
N GLU A 14 13.85 -10.79 -5.51
CA GLU A 14 13.23 -10.94 -6.82
C GLU A 14 11.77 -11.37 -6.71
N LYS A 15 11.47 -12.32 -5.85
CA LYS A 15 10.09 -12.77 -5.60
C LYS A 15 9.24 -11.68 -4.97
N VAL A 16 9.79 -10.97 -3.99
CA VAL A 16 9.10 -9.85 -3.35
C VAL A 16 8.79 -8.76 -4.38
N TYR A 17 9.79 -8.37 -5.16
CA TYR A 17 9.64 -7.35 -6.18
C TYR A 17 8.54 -7.73 -7.20
N ASP A 18 8.61 -8.95 -7.74
CA ASP A 18 7.65 -9.40 -8.74
C ASP A 18 6.23 -9.49 -8.18
N PHE A 19 6.08 -9.80 -6.89
CA PHE A 19 4.78 -9.82 -6.22
C PHE A 19 4.20 -8.41 -6.06
N VAL A 20 4.96 -7.48 -5.50
CA VAL A 20 4.45 -6.14 -5.15
C VAL A 20 4.32 -5.21 -6.36
N THR A 21 4.94 -5.54 -7.48
CA THR A 21 4.79 -4.79 -8.74
C THR A 21 3.79 -5.42 -9.71
N ASP A 22 3.19 -6.53 -9.35
CA ASP A 22 2.11 -7.16 -10.13
C ASP A 22 0.75 -6.67 -9.58
N PRO A 23 -0.03 -5.90 -10.34
CA PRO A 23 -1.31 -5.37 -9.87
C PRO A 23 -2.27 -6.43 -9.36
N LYS A 24 -2.28 -7.61 -9.96
CA LYS A 24 -3.17 -8.71 -9.56
C LYS A 24 -2.73 -9.33 -8.23
N LYS A 25 -1.43 -9.40 -7.99
CA LYS A 25 -0.87 -9.99 -6.77
C LYS A 25 -0.88 -9.01 -5.61
N VAL A 26 -0.42 -7.78 -5.83
CA VAL A 26 -0.31 -6.79 -4.75
C VAL A 26 -1.67 -6.39 -4.18
N THR A 27 -2.71 -6.35 -5.00
CA THR A 27 -4.05 -6.04 -4.52
C THR A 27 -4.62 -7.11 -3.61
N SER A 28 -4.09 -8.34 -3.67
CA SER A 28 -4.52 -9.43 -2.78
C SER A 28 -4.10 -9.24 -1.33
N ILE A 29 -3.12 -8.38 -1.04
CA ILE A 29 -2.68 -8.09 0.33
C ILE A 29 -3.29 -6.81 0.92
N PHE A 30 -4.01 -6.02 0.12
CA PHE A 30 -4.68 -4.83 0.63
C PHE A 30 -5.97 -5.22 1.38
N PRO A 31 -6.23 -4.65 2.57
CA PRO A 31 -7.44 -4.96 3.31
C PRO A 31 -8.69 -4.30 2.69
N ASP A 32 -9.81 -4.96 2.83
CA ASP A 32 -11.13 -4.41 2.51
C ASP A 32 -11.34 -4.02 1.04
N VAL A 33 -10.63 -4.64 0.12
CA VAL A 33 -10.81 -4.43 -1.32
C VAL A 33 -12.07 -5.15 -1.79
N GLN A 34 -12.96 -4.43 -2.46
CA GLN A 34 -14.20 -4.95 -3.01
C GLN A 34 -14.07 -5.37 -4.47
N SER A 35 -13.33 -4.61 -5.26
CA SER A 35 -13.12 -4.90 -6.68
C SER A 35 -11.80 -4.33 -7.16
N VAL A 36 -11.25 -4.93 -8.20
CA VAL A 36 -9.99 -4.52 -8.82
C VAL A 36 -10.16 -4.48 -10.33
N LYS A 37 -9.62 -3.44 -10.96
CA LYS A 37 -9.56 -3.32 -12.41
C LYS A 37 -8.11 -3.04 -12.82
N VAL A 38 -7.50 -3.96 -13.55
CA VAL A 38 -6.18 -3.78 -14.12
C VAL A 38 -6.31 -3.12 -15.48
N ILE A 39 -5.65 -1.97 -15.65
CA ILE A 39 -5.66 -1.20 -16.90
C ILE A 39 -4.49 -1.63 -17.77
N ASP A 40 -3.28 -1.59 -17.21
CA ASP A 40 -2.06 -2.09 -17.85
C ASP A 40 -1.06 -2.51 -16.75
N ALA A 41 0.19 -2.81 -17.14
CA ALA A 41 1.20 -3.29 -16.20
C ALA A 41 1.53 -2.30 -15.08
N ASN A 42 1.29 -1.01 -15.29
CA ASN A 42 1.65 0.05 -14.35
C ASN A 42 0.45 0.81 -13.79
N ASN A 43 -0.75 0.56 -14.31
CA ASN A 43 -1.95 1.30 -13.93
C ASN A 43 -3.07 0.34 -13.56
N PHE A 44 -3.66 0.55 -12.40
CA PHE A 44 -4.81 -0.23 -11.94
C PHE A 44 -5.66 0.59 -11.01
N SER A 45 -6.88 0.15 -10.79
CA SER A 45 -7.80 0.80 -9.87
C SER A 45 -8.49 -0.23 -9.00
N LEU A 46 -8.97 0.21 -7.86
CA LEU A 46 -9.73 -0.64 -6.95
C LEU A 46 -10.78 0.17 -6.20
N LYS A 47 -11.73 -0.55 -5.63
CA LYS A 47 -12.68 -0.01 -4.66
C LYS A 47 -12.39 -0.64 -3.31
N ALA A 48 -12.23 0.18 -2.29
CA ALA A 48 -11.94 -0.27 -0.94
C ALA A 48 -12.93 0.31 0.06
N LYS A 49 -13.35 -0.51 1.01
CA LYS A 49 -14.16 -0.04 2.13
C LYS A 49 -13.31 0.74 3.11
N VAL A 50 -13.87 1.82 3.60
CA VAL A 50 -13.29 2.63 4.66
C VAL A 50 -14.24 2.69 5.83
N GLY A 51 -13.73 2.44 7.04
CA GLY A 51 -14.46 2.64 8.29
C GLY A 51 -13.55 3.32 9.28
N MET A 52 -13.81 4.58 9.59
CA MET A 52 -12.99 5.37 10.49
C MET A 52 -13.91 6.36 11.21
N SER A 53 -14.20 6.08 12.48
CA SER A 53 -15.15 6.86 13.27
C SER A 53 -16.52 6.93 12.58
N PHE A 54 -17.05 8.12 12.34
CA PHE A 54 -18.33 8.31 11.65
C PHE A 54 -18.26 8.21 10.14
N ILE A 55 -17.05 8.09 9.57
CA ILE A 55 -16.85 8.00 8.13
C ILE A 55 -16.83 6.54 7.72
N ARG A 56 -17.83 6.12 6.93
CA ARG A 56 -17.97 4.75 6.45
C ARG A 56 -18.48 4.77 5.02
N GLY A 57 -17.86 3.98 4.18
CA GLY A 57 -18.26 3.85 2.78
C GLY A 57 -17.11 3.32 1.93
N THR A 58 -17.13 3.67 0.66
CA THR A 58 -16.19 3.15 -0.32
C THR A 58 -15.39 4.29 -0.95
N LEU A 59 -14.09 4.05 -1.12
CA LEU A 59 -13.21 4.90 -1.92
C LEU A 59 -12.91 4.22 -3.24
N ASP A 60 -12.89 5.03 -4.31
CA ASP A 60 -12.33 4.64 -5.59
C ASP A 60 -10.86 5.05 -5.60
N VAL A 61 -9.96 4.08 -5.81
CA VAL A 61 -8.52 4.29 -5.73
C VAL A 61 -7.89 3.99 -7.08
N LYS A 62 -7.15 4.96 -7.61
CA LYS A 62 -6.30 4.79 -8.80
C LYS A 62 -4.85 4.68 -8.35
N LEU A 63 -4.16 3.66 -8.87
CA LEU A 63 -2.78 3.39 -8.51
C LEU A 63 -1.92 3.34 -9.78
N THR A 64 -0.73 3.91 -9.68
CA THR A 64 0.24 3.96 -10.78
C THR A 64 1.62 3.62 -10.26
N LEU A 65 2.26 2.63 -10.86
CA LEU A 65 3.67 2.35 -10.64
C LEU A 65 4.49 3.35 -11.44
N VAL A 66 5.17 4.27 -10.77
CA VAL A 66 5.83 5.41 -11.42
C VAL A 66 7.33 5.23 -11.59
N GLU A 67 7.95 4.32 -10.83
CA GLU A 67 9.36 4.03 -10.94
C GLU A 67 9.60 2.58 -10.55
N ASN A 68 10.24 1.81 -11.43
CA ASN A 68 10.54 0.41 -11.22
C ASN A 68 11.99 0.13 -11.55
N LYS A 69 12.76 -0.30 -10.54
CA LYS A 69 14.16 -0.72 -10.68
C LYS A 69 14.32 -2.12 -10.12
N ARG A 70 14.01 -3.11 -10.95
CA ARG A 70 14.05 -4.51 -10.52
C ARG A 70 15.48 -4.95 -10.18
N PRO A 71 15.70 -5.66 -9.09
CA PRO A 71 14.75 -6.09 -8.05
C PRO A 71 14.86 -5.25 -6.77
N THR A 72 15.33 -4.01 -6.83
CA THR A 72 15.75 -3.26 -5.64
C THR A 72 14.85 -2.12 -5.22
N PHE A 73 14.05 -1.56 -6.15
CA PHE A 73 13.26 -0.37 -5.84
C PHE A 73 12.00 -0.28 -6.67
N SER A 74 10.92 0.19 -6.06
CA SER A 74 9.71 0.59 -6.78
C SER A 74 8.97 1.71 -6.04
N LYS A 75 8.28 2.53 -6.81
CA LYS A 75 7.50 3.66 -6.30
C LYS A 75 6.10 3.63 -6.89
N LEU A 76 5.12 3.85 -6.05
CA LEU A 76 3.71 3.83 -6.38
C LEU A 76 3.06 5.16 -5.99
N LYS A 77 2.23 5.70 -6.86
CA LYS A 77 1.34 6.80 -6.54
C LYS A 77 -0.10 6.29 -6.55
N ALA A 78 -0.88 6.75 -5.57
CA ALA A 78 -2.28 6.40 -5.47
C ALA A 78 -3.12 7.63 -5.16
N ARG A 79 -4.32 7.68 -5.72
CA ARG A 79 -5.32 8.69 -5.40
C ARG A 79 -6.65 8.02 -5.13
N GLY A 80 -7.13 8.21 -3.91
CA GLY A 80 -8.45 7.75 -3.49
C GLY A 80 -9.44 8.91 -3.46
N THR A 81 -10.64 8.68 -3.96
CA THR A 81 -11.72 9.68 -3.95
C THR A 81 -13.03 9.03 -3.51
N GLY A 82 -13.85 9.79 -2.83
CA GLY A 82 -15.16 9.36 -2.33
C GLY A 82 -15.41 9.91 -0.94
N LEU A 83 -16.63 9.80 -0.46
CA LEU A 83 -17.01 10.27 0.89
C LEU A 83 -16.68 11.74 1.12
N ASN A 84 -16.84 12.58 0.09
CA ASN A 84 -16.45 13.99 0.12
C ASN A 84 -15.01 14.21 0.57
N SER A 85 -14.13 13.33 0.15
CA SER A 85 -12.73 13.28 0.57
C SER A 85 -11.81 12.92 -0.57
N SER A 86 -10.52 13.22 -0.41
CA SER A 86 -9.46 12.71 -1.28
C SER A 86 -8.25 12.30 -0.45
N VAL A 87 -7.57 11.27 -0.93
CA VAL A 87 -6.32 10.78 -0.32
C VAL A 87 -5.29 10.66 -1.44
N ASP A 88 -4.20 11.41 -1.32
CA ASP A 88 -3.05 11.29 -2.21
C ASP A 88 -1.95 10.57 -1.47
N LEU A 89 -1.45 9.49 -2.05
CA LEU A 89 -0.42 8.65 -1.45
C LEU A 89 0.73 8.47 -2.42
N GLU A 90 1.94 8.56 -1.90
CA GLU A 90 3.16 8.19 -2.60
C GLU A 90 3.92 7.22 -1.71
N SER A 91 4.13 6.00 -2.19
CA SER A 91 4.78 4.95 -1.44
C SER A 91 5.94 4.37 -2.22
N SER A 92 7.03 4.09 -1.54
CA SER A 92 8.21 3.46 -2.13
C SER A 92 8.70 2.32 -1.24
N PHE A 93 9.37 1.35 -1.86
CA PHE A 93 10.09 0.32 -1.12
C PHE A 93 11.43 0.05 -1.76
N SER A 94 12.40 -0.29 -0.91
CA SER A 94 13.74 -0.70 -1.31
C SER A 94 13.98 -2.11 -0.78
N LEU A 95 14.59 -2.96 -1.61
CA LEU A 95 14.84 -4.36 -1.31
C LEU A 95 16.32 -4.64 -1.31
N SER A 96 16.77 -5.40 -0.31
CA SER A 96 18.14 -5.91 -0.20
C SER A 96 18.11 -7.33 0.32
N ASP A 97 19.25 -8.01 0.27
CA ASP A 97 19.34 -9.36 0.82
C ASP A 97 19.37 -9.28 2.35
N ALA A 98 18.59 -10.14 3.01
CA ALA A 98 18.58 -10.25 4.46
C ALA A 98 19.65 -11.24 4.94
N PRO A 99 20.21 -11.07 6.15
CA PRO A 99 21.10 -12.06 6.76
C PRO A 99 20.39 -13.42 6.87
N GLY A 100 21.07 -14.48 6.46
CA GLY A 100 20.50 -15.84 6.51
C GLY A 100 19.60 -16.19 5.35
N GLY A 101 19.51 -15.34 4.31
CA GLY A 101 18.64 -15.52 3.15
C GLY A 101 17.36 -14.68 3.28
N GLY A 102 16.57 -14.65 2.21
CA GLY A 102 15.38 -13.81 2.15
C GLY A 102 15.66 -12.37 1.78
N ALA A 103 14.71 -11.50 2.01
CA ALA A 103 14.80 -10.09 1.65
C ALA A 103 14.52 -9.17 2.84
N HIS A 104 15.28 -8.08 2.89
CA HIS A 104 15.01 -6.95 3.76
C HIS A 104 14.24 -5.89 2.98
N VAL A 105 13.09 -5.50 3.50
CA VAL A 105 12.20 -4.51 2.88
C VAL A 105 12.22 -3.24 3.71
N SER A 106 12.62 -2.14 3.10
CA SER A 106 12.48 -0.79 3.67
C SER A 106 11.42 -0.05 2.88
N TRP A 107 10.47 0.55 3.55
CA TRP A 107 9.37 1.24 2.89
C TRP A 107 9.14 2.62 3.49
N ALA A 108 8.60 3.51 2.69
CA ALA A 108 8.17 4.83 3.11
C ALA A 108 6.88 5.20 2.38
N ALA A 109 6.05 5.98 3.02
CA ALA A 109 4.80 6.46 2.45
C ALA A 109 4.50 7.87 2.91
N ASP A 110 4.11 8.72 1.96
CA ASP A 110 3.65 10.07 2.22
C ASP A 110 2.19 10.19 1.80
N ALA A 111 1.35 10.64 2.71
CA ALA A 111 -0.08 10.75 2.49
C ALA A 111 -0.58 12.17 2.74
N LYS A 112 -1.48 12.63 1.87
CA LYS A 112 -2.20 13.88 2.05
C LYS A 112 -3.70 13.58 1.99
N ILE A 113 -4.40 13.91 3.06
CA ILE A 113 -5.83 13.65 3.20
C ILE A 113 -6.56 14.99 3.22
N SER A 114 -7.61 15.11 2.42
CA SER A 114 -8.41 16.32 2.29
C SER A 114 -9.90 15.99 2.39
N GLY A 115 -10.71 16.97 2.77
CA GLY A 115 -12.15 16.81 2.86
C GLY A 115 -12.61 16.21 4.18
N MET A 116 -13.74 15.50 4.15
CA MET A 116 -14.39 15.00 5.35
C MET A 116 -13.50 14.04 6.17
N MET A 117 -12.71 13.20 5.51
CA MET A 117 -11.79 12.29 6.21
C MET A 117 -10.75 13.03 7.04
N ALA A 118 -10.29 14.20 6.58
CA ALA A 118 -9.33 15.00 7.34
C ALA A 118 -9.92 15.52 8.66
N SER A 119 -11.25 15.64 8.76
CA SER A 119 -11.91 16.17 9.94
C SER A 119 -11.88 15.22 11.16
N VAL A 120 -11.57 13.93 10.97
CA VAL A 120 -11.47 12.99 12.09
C VAL A 120 -10.25 13.23 12.96
N GLY A 121 -9.26 13.97 12.46
CA GLY A 121 -8.06 14.33 13.19
C GLY A 121 -6.90 13.38 12.96
N SER A 122 -5.69 13.90 13.16
CA SER A 122 -4.45 13.17 12.90
C SER A 122 -4.29 11.91 13.74
N ARG A 123 -4.76 11.89 14.98
CA ARG A 123 -4.66 10.73 15.86
C ARG A 123 -5.40 9.52 15.31
N LEU A 124 -6.64 9.71 14.83
CA LEU A 124 -7.42 8.63 14.24
C LEU A 124 -6.84 8.18 12.90
N ILE A 125 -6.34 9.12 12.10
CA ILE A 125 -5.71 8.79 10.82
C ILE A 125 -4.43 7.98 11.05
N ASP A 126 -3.58 8.38 11.98
CA ASP A 126 -2.35 7.64 12.31
C ASP A 126 -2.66 6.24 12.84
N SER A 127 -3.69 6.11 13.67
CA SER A 127 -4.12 4.81 14.19
C SER A 127 -4.62 3.89 13.07
N ALA A 128 -5.40 4.41 12.13
CA ALA A 128 -5.87 3.66 10.97
C ALA A 128 -4.71 3.25 10.06
N ALA A 129 -3.78 4.16 9.81
CA ALA A 129 -2.59 3.88 8.99
C ALA A 129 -1.75 2.76 9.60
N ASP A 130 -1.50 2.79 10.91
CA ASP A 130 -0.76 1.74 11.61
C ASP A 130 -1.44 0.38 11.46
N LYS A 131 -2.74 0.33 11.62
CA LYS A 131 -3.52 -0.90 11.46
C LYS A 131 -3.41 -1.45 10.04
N TYR A 132 -3.57 -0.61 9.02
CA TYR A 132 -3.48 -1.04 7.62
C TYR A 132 -2.08 -1.52 7.27
N VAL A 133 -1.04 -0.82 7.71
CA VAL A 133 0.35 -1.23 7.50
C VAL A 133 0.60 -2.62 8.09
N LYS A 134 0.17 -2.86 9.33
CA LYS A 134 0.33 -4.16 9.98
C LYS A 134 -0.40 -5.27 9.23
N GLN A 135 -1.61 -5.01 8.74
CA GLN A 135 -2.37 -5.97 7.94
C GLN A 135 -1.69 -6.28 6.61
N ILE A 136 -1.18 -5.28 5.93
CA ILE A 136 -0.49 -5.44 4.65
C ILE A 136 0.80 -6.25 4.84
N ILE A 137 1.61 -5.90 5.82
CA ILE A 137 2.86 -6.63 6.12
C ILE A 137 2.57 -8.09 6.50
N GLY A 138 1.59 -8.31 7.37
CA GLY A 138 1.20 -9.66 7.78
C GLY A 138 0.71 -10.52 6.60
N SER A 139 -0.07 -9.94 5.70
CA SER A 139 -0.53 -10.63 4.49
C SER A 139 0.62 -10.92 3.53
N LEU A 140 1.53 -9.97 3.37
CA LEU A 140 2.71 -10.16 2.53
C LEU A 140 3.60 -11.28 3.06
N GLU A 141 3.86 -11.32 4.37
CA GLU A 141 4.64 -12.38 4.99
C GLU A 141 4.02 -13.76 4.76
N LYS A 142 2.70 -13.87 4.85
CA LYS A 142 1.99 -15.14 4.59
C LYS A 142 2.10 -15.57 3.13
N LYS A 143 1.93 -14.64 2.21
CA LYS A 143 1.97 -14.93 0.76
C LYS A 143 3.36 -15.28 0.27
N LEU A 144 4.40 -14.76 0.93
CA LEU A 144 5.80 -14.93 0.56
C LEU A 144 6.59 -15.76 1.57
N ALA A 145 5.91 -16.53 2.37
CA ALA A 145 6.55 -17.43 3.33
C ALA A 145 7.30 -18.58 2.65
#